data_32c967152ccac9adb458d64903ba1837
#
_entry.id   32c967152ccac9adb458d64903ba1837
#
_cell.length_a   1.000
_cell.length_b   1.000
_cell.length_c   1.000
_cell.angle_alpha   90.00
_cell.angle_beta   90.00
_cell.angle_gamma   90.00
#
_symmetry.space_group_name_H-M   'P 1'
#
loop_
_entity.id
_entity.type
_entity.pdbx_description
1 polymer ?
#
loop_
_entity_poly.entity_id
_entity_poly.type
_entity_poly.pdbx_seq_one_letter_code
_entity_poly.pdbx_strand_id
1 'polypeptide(L)'
;EMQRSLVGSEMCIRDSFFPKLAVSAMPGLEQIVEATADMELYKARVVYGEQGVELMEYAPYSMRQIHSLKVVCDDDIEYSYKSTDRSRLNALVEKKGCCDEIVIIKNGLVTDTSFTNIAIYDGTSWLTPKHPLLAGTKRAYLLDHGIMKEADITVNDLMRAKILSLFNAMIDFGEREIPTSQVII
;
A
#
# COMPACT_ATOMS: atom_id res chain seq x y z
N GLU A 1 -3.15 -11.15 -14.43
CA GLU A 1 -2.59 -9.97 -13.71
C GLU A 1 -2.81 -10.07 -12.20
N MET A 2 -4.01 -10.42 -11.74
CA MET A 2 -4.32 -10.61 -10.32
C MET A 2 -3.47 -11.70 -9.66
N GLN A 3 -3.22 -12.82 -10.34
CA GLN A 3 -2.37 -13.91 -9.85
C GLN A 3 -0.91 -13.47 -9.59
N ARG A 4 -0.33 -12.63 -10.45
CA ARG A 4 1.06 -12.13 -10.25
C ARG A 4 1.18 -11.22 -9.04
N SER A 5 0.17 -10.42 -8.73
CA SER A 5 0.14 -9.54 -7.57
C SER A 5 0.03 -10.32 -6.26
N LEU A 6 -0.76 -11.39 -6.23
CA LEU A 6 -0.91 -12.27 -5.06
C LEU A 6 0.38 -13.03 -4.74
N VAL A 7 1.01 -13.64 -5.75
CA VAL A 7 2.27 -14.38 -5.59
C VAL A 7 3.40 -13.50 -5.04
N GLY A 8 3.52 -12.26 -5.52
CA GLY A 8 4.48 -11.30 -4.98
C GLY A 8 4.21 -10.94 -3.52
N SER A 9 2.95 -10.81 -3.13
CA SER A 9 2.55 -10.54 -1.74
C SER A 9 2.87 -11.71 -0.81
N GLU A 10 2.66 -12.95 -1.24
CA GLU A 10 3.01 -14.15 -0.47
C GLU A 10 4.49 -14.23 -0.16
N MET A 11 5.34 -14.07 -1.16
CA MET A 11 6.79 -14.13 -0.96
C MET A 11 7.27 -13.06 0.03
N CYS A 12 6.83 -11.82 -0.12
CA CYS A 12 7.21 -10.73 0.79
C CYS A 12 6.79 -10.99 2.23
N ILE A 13 5.56 -11.46 2.43
CA ILE A 13 5.03 -11.68 3.77
C ILE A 13 5.71 -12.90 4.39
N ARG A 14 5.83 -14.00 3.66
CA ARG A 14 6.50 -15.21 4.13
C ARG A 14 7.93 -14.93 4.56
N ASP A 15 8.73 -14.32 3.69
CA ASP A 15 10.15 -14.12 3.94
C ASP A 15 10.42 -13.11 5.05
N SER A 16 9.50 -12.15 5.25
CA SER A 16 9.63 -11.12 6.28
C SER A 16 9.16 -11.57 7.66
N PHE A 17 8.04 -12.32 7.73
CA PHE A 17 7.45 -12.71 9.03
C PHE A 17 7.82 -14.13 9.46
N PHE A 18 7.92 -15.05 8.50
CA PHE A 18 8.05 -16.48 8.78
C PHE A 18 9.15 -17.12 7.93
N PRO A 19 10.42 -16.67 8.05
CA PRO A 19 11.51 -17.17 7.21
C PRO A 19 11.77 -18.68 7.39
N LYS A 20 11.22 -19.29 8.43
CA LYS A 20 11.35 -20.74 8.72
C LYS A 20 10.10 -21.54 8.33
N LEU A 21 9.04 -20.90 7.84
CA LEU A 21 7.82 -21.62 7.45
C LEU A 21 8.09 -22.39 6.14
N ALA A 22 7.89 -23.70 6.17
CA ALA A 22 7.99 -24.51 4.97
C ALA A 22 6.90 -24.11 3.96
N VAL A 23 7.25 -24.01 2.68
CA VAL A 23 6.31 -23.69 1.57
C VAL A 23 5.11 -24.63 1.54
N SER A 24 5.26 -25.86 2.04
CA SER A 24 4.20 -26.87 2.13
C SER A 24 3.11 -26.60 3.18
N ALA A 25 3.30 -25.63 4.07
CA ALA A 25 2.34 -25.30 5.13
C ALA A 25 1.30 -24.25 4.70
N MET A 26 1.48 -23.61 3.54
CA MET A 26 0.47 -22.70 2.98
C MET A 26 -0.41 -23.46 1.99
N PRO A 27 -1.76 -23.38 2.12
CA PRO A 27 -2.63 -23.85 1.05
C PRO A 27 -2.29 -23.04 -0.20
N GLY A 28 -2.19 -23.71 -1.36
CA GLY A 28 -1.94 -23.04 -2.62
C GLY A 28 -3.00 -21.96 -2.84
N LEU A 29 -2.62 -20.69 -2.92
CA LEU A 29 -3.56 -19.58 -3.19
C LEU A 29 -4.31 -19.80 -4.52
N GLU A 30 -3.80 -20.64 -5.41
CA GLU A 30 -4.47 -21.09 -6.63
C GLU A 30 -5.84 -21.71 -6.34
N GLN A 31 -5.97 -22.51 -5.28
CA GLN A 31 -7.25 -23.11 -4.86
C GLN A 31 -8.23 -22.07 -4.31
N ILE A 32 -7.74 -20.93 -3.84
CA ILE A 32 -8.54 -19.83 -3.32
C ILE A 32 -9.19 -19.05 -4.48
N VAL A 33 -8.46 -18.87 -5.58
CA VAL A 33 -8.92 -18.09 -6.74
C VAL A 33 -9.98 -18.84 -7.53
N GLU A 34 -9.94 -20.18 -7.59
CA GLU A 34 -10.94 -20.98 -8.31
C GLU A 34 -12.35 -20.91 -7.69
N ALA A 35 -12.47 -20.58 -6.40
CA ALA A 35 -13.76 -20.52 -5.71
C ALA A 35 -14.57 -19.24 -6.00
N THR A 36 -14.01 -18.25 -6.71
CA THR A 36 -14.65 -16.93 -6.93
C THR A 36 -14.90 -16.60 -8.41
N ALA A 37 -15.13 -17.61 -9.24
CA ALA A 37 -15.25 -17.48 -10.70
C ALA A 37 -16.49 -16.70 -11.22
N ASP A 38 -17.35 -16.17 -10.34
CA ASP A 38 -18.45 -15.31 -10.72
C ASP A 38 -18.02 -13.83 -10.75
N MET A 39 -18.25 -13.21 -11.86
CA MET A 39 -17.87 -11.95 -12.49
C MET A 39 -17.85 -10.65 -11.65
N GLU A 40 -17.84 -10.67 -10.34
CA GLU A 40 -17.70 -9.51 -9.47
C GLU A 40 -16.32 -9.41 -8.84
N LEU A 41 -15.85 -8.20 -8.61
CA LEU A 41 -14.56 -7.94 -7.96
C LEU A 41 -14.67 -8.24 -6.46
N TYR A 42 -13.94 -9.23 -5.98
CA TYR A 42 -13.88 -9.63 -4.58
C TYR A 42 -12.51 -9.33 -3.97
N LYS A 43 -12.53 -8.96 -2.70
CA LYS A 43 -11.35 -8.91 -1.85
C LYS A 43 -11.23 -10.21 -1.08
N ALA A 44 -10.17 -10.97 -1.34
CA ALA A 44 -9.77 -12.08 -0.51
C ALA A 44 -8.83 -11.58 0.60
N ARG A 45 -9.19 -11.81 1.86
CA ARG A 45 -8.36 -11.54 3.03
C ARG A 45 -7.92 -12.84 3.65
N VAL A 46 -6.63 -13.07 3.70
CA VAL A 46 -6.02 -14.23 4.34
C VAL A 46 -5.26 -13.75 5.57
N VAL A 47 -5.61 -14.30 6.73
CA VAL A 47 -4.89 -14.11 8.00
C VAL A 47 -4.15 -15.40 8.31
N TYR A 48 -2.88 -15.30 8.61
CA TYR A 48 -2.06 -16.46 8.95
C TYR A 48 -1.04 -16.12 10.03
N GLY A 49 -0.72 -17.13 10.82
CA GLY A 49 0.28 -17.11 11.88
C GLY A 49 1.34 -18.20 11.66
N GLU A 50 2.11 -18.48 12.68
CA GLU A 50 3.15 -19.52 12.66
C GLU A 50 2.61 -20.92 12.36
N GLN A 51 1.33 -21.18 12.65
CA GLN A 51 0.68 -22.48 12.45
C GLN A 51 0.00 -22.62 11.07
N GLY A 52 0.10 -21.59 10.22
CA GLY A 52 -0.53 -21.56 8.90
C GLY A 52 -1.70 -20.58 8.80
N VAL A 53 -2.64 -20.86 7.89
CA VAL A 53 -3.80 -19.98 7.66
C VAL A 53 -4.80 -20.13 8.81
N GLU A 54 -5.14 -19.01 9.44
CA GLU A 54 -6.08 -18.91 10.57
C GLU A 54 -7.48 -18.47 10.12
N LEU A 55 -7.54 -17.60 9.10
CA LEU A 55 -8.80 -17.05 8.61
C LEU A 55 -8.72 -16.72 7.12
N MET A 56 -9.77 -17.01 6.39
CA MET A 56 -9.95 -16.61 5.00
C MET A 56 -11.35 -16.02 4.83
N GLU A 57 -11.39 -14.77 4.35
CA GLU A 57 -12.63 -14.02 4.17
C GLU A 57 -12.72 -13.50 2.73
N TYR A 58 -13.91 -13.57 2.17
CA TYR A 58 -14.22 -12.97 0.88
C TYR A 58 -15.30 -11.92 1.06
N ALA A 59 -15.09 -10.75 0.48
CA ALA A 59 -16.09 -9.69 0.49
C ALA A 59 -16.12 -8.99 -0.89
N PRO A 60 -17.31 -8.58 -1.36
CA PRO A 60 -17.38 -7.71 -2.51
C PRO A 60 -16.47 -6.49 -2.33
N TYR A 61 -15.72 -6.14 -3.35
CA TYR A 61 -14.77 -5.04 -3.28
C TYR A 61 -15.13 -3.94 -4.25
N SER A 62 -15.28 -2.73 -3.72
CA SER A 62 -15.36 -1.51 -4.52
C SER A 62 -14.16 -0.63 -4.18
N MET A 63 -13.46 -0.16 -5.22
CA MET A 63 -12.34 0.76 -5.01
C MET A 63 -12.82 2.09 -4.46
N ARG A 64 -12.23 2.51 -3.34
CA ARG A 64 -12.50 3.82 -2.74
C ARG A 64 -12.11 4.93 -3.70
N GLN A 65 -12.99 5.91 -3.85
CA GLN A 65 -12.66 7.15 -4.53
C GLN A 65 -11.85 8.03 -3.56
N ILE A 66 -10.72 8.54 -4.02
CA ILE A 66 -9.84 9.43 -3.26
C ILE A 66 -9.58 10.64 -4.15
N HIS A 67 -10.04 11.81 -3.72
CA HIS A 67 -9.88 13.06 -4.44
C HIS A 67 -9.08 14.08 -3.64
N SER A 68 -8.92 13.87 -2.33
CA SER A 68 -8.26 14.81 -1.42
C SER A 68 -7.46 14.10 -0.35
N LEU A 69 -6.33 14.71 0.03
CA LEU A 69 -5.40 14.15 1.00
C LEU A 69 -5.10 15.17 2.10
N LYS A 70 -5.05 14.74 3.36
CA LYS A 70 -4.57 15.51 4.50
C LYS A 70 -3.18 15.05 4.90
N VAL A 71 -2.25 15.98 5.02
CA VAL A 71 -0.93 15.71 5.61
C VAL A 71 -1.08 15.51 7.11
N VAL A 72 -0.57 14.39 7.63
CA VAL A 72 -0.60 14.06 9.07
C VAL A 72 0.78 13.58 9.50
N CYS A 73 1.33 14.17 10.58
CA CYS A 73 2.64 13.79 11.10
C CYS A 73 2.51 12.78 12.24
N ASP A 74 3.34 11.75 12.21
CA ASP A 74 3.54 10.80 13.31
C ASP A 74 4.93 10.16 13.19
N ASP A 75 5.87 10.61 14.01
CA ASP A 75 7.26 10.15 13.96
C ASP A 75 7.45 8.78 14.62
N ASP A 76 6.52 8.35 15.43
CA ASP A 76 6.59 7.06 16.13
C ASP A 76 5.78 5.95 15.44
N ILE A 77 5.14 6.24 14.29
CA ILE A 77 4.37 5.21 13.59
C ILE A 77 5.26 4.07 13.11
N GLU A 78 4.84 2.84 13.37
CA GLU A 78 5.47 1.64 12.87
C GLU A 78 4.43 0.77 12.18
N TYR A 79 4.69 0.44 10.90
CA TYR A 79 3.88 -0.44 10.09
C TYR A 79 4.73 -1.14 9.02
N SER A 80 5.97 -1.51 9.38
CA SER A 80 6.92 -2.17 8.47
C SER A 80 6.41 -3.49 7.91
N TYR A 81 5.44 -4.08 8.61
CA TYR A 81 4.77 -5.31 8.23
C TYR A 81 3.27 -5.09 8.09
N LYS A 82 2.62 -5.85 7.21
CA LYS A 82 1.16 -5.78 6.98
C LYS A 82 0.40 -6.46 8.12
N SER A 83 0.46 -5.85 9.31
CA SER A 83 -0.18 -6.34 10.52
C SER A 83 -1.71 -6.29 10.44
N THR A 84 -2.38 -7.21 11.14
CA THR A 84 -3.83 -7.13 11.43
C THR A 84 -4.13 -6.01 12.41
N ASP A 85 -3.20 -5.67 13.31
CA ASP A 85 -3.32 -4.49 14.18
C ASP A 85 -3.05 -3.22 13.36
N ARG A 86 -4.10 -2.46 13.15
CA ARG A 86 -4.10 -1.18 12.45
C ARG A 86 -4.54 -0.03 13.35
N SER A 87 -4.57 -0.22 14.66
CA SER A 87 -5.10 0.74 15.63
C SER A 87 -4.47 2.12 15.45
N ARG A 88 -3.14 2.20 15.35
CA ARG A 88 -2.42 3.46 15.16
C ARG A 88 -2.70 4.11 13.80
N LEU A 89 -2.68 3.34 12.71
CA LEU A 89 -3.05 3.83 11.38
C LEU A 89 -4.48 4.38 11.36
N ASN A 90 -5.43 3.66 11.97
CA ASN A 90 -6.82 4.09 12.05
C ASN A 90 -6.97 5.40 12.84
N ALA A 91 -6.23 5.54 13.96
CA ALA A 91 -6.21 6.78 14.73
C ALA A 91 -5.64 7.98 13.93
N LEU A 92 -4.70 7.74 13.01
CA LEU A 92 -4.23 8.78 12.11
C LEU A 92 -5.27 9.15 11.05
N VAL A 93 -5.99 8.16 10.50
CA VAL A 93 -7.07 8.38 9.52
C VAL A 93 -8.17 9.27 10.10
N GLU A 94 -8.47 9.18 11.40
CA GLU A 94 -9.44 10.06 12.05
C GLU A 94 -9.04 11.55 11.98
N LYS A 95 -7.76 11.86 11.77
CA LYS A 95 -7.24 13.23 11.63
C LYS A 95 -7.41 13.80 10.21
N LYS A 96 -7.97 13.05 9.28
CA LYS A 96 -8.12 13.48 7.87
C LYS A 96 -9.07 14.68 7.68
N GLY A 97 -9.94 14.96 8.65
CA GLY A 97 -10.95 16.01 8.55
C GLY A 97 -11.91 15.75 7.41
N CYS A 98 -12.08 16.74 6.51
CA CYS A 98 -12.95 16.63 5.34
C CYS A 98 -12.28 15.92 4.13
N CYS A 99 -11.01 15.55 4.23
CA CYS A 99 -10.31 14.83 3.16
C CYS A 99 -10.71 13.35 3.10
N ASP A 100 -10.50 12.73 1.95
CA ASP A 100 -10.83 11.32 1.74
C ASP A 100 -9.81 10.39 2.40
N GLU A 101 -8.51 10.80 2.41
CA GLU A 101 -7.42 9.99 2.92
C GLU A 101 -6.31 10.89 3.48
N ILE A 102 -5.27 10.29 4.07
CA ILE A 102 -4.12 10.96 4.66
C ILE A 102 -2.82 10.65 3.90
N VAL A 103 -1.87 11.59 3.95
CA VAL A 103 -0.46 11.36 3.67
C VAL A 103 0.29 11.42 4.99
N ILE A 104 1.01 10.36 5.32
CA ILE A 104 1.72 10.23 6.58
C ILE A 104 3.15 10.74 6.43
N ILE A 105 3.52 11.64 7.33
CA ILE A 105 4.88 12.18 7.46
C ILE A 105 5.53 11.58 8.70
N LYS A 106 6.70 10.99 8.52
CA LYS A 106 7.53 10.48 9.61
C LYS A 106 8.93 11.09 9.52
N ASN A 107 9.40 11.68 10.61
CA ASN A 107 10.69 12.37 10.68
C ASN A 107 10.88 13.43 9.57
N GLY A 108 9.81 14.17 9.25
CA GLY A 108 9.81 15.23 8.24
C GLY A 108 9.75 14.73 6.79
N LEU A 109 9.67 13.42 6.55
CA LEU A 109 9.62 12.80 5.22
C LEU A 109 8.26 12.16 4.96
N VAL A 110 7.83 12.24 3.71
CA VAL A 110 6.66 11.51 3.21
C VAL A 110 6.93 10.01 3.28
N THR A 111 5.94 9.25 3.72
CA THR A 111 6.00 7.79 3.75
C THR A 111 4.94 7.16 2.86
N ASP A 112 3.73 6.97 3.37
CA ASP A 112 2.62 6.29 2.68
C ASP A 112 1.29 7.01 2.99
N THR A 113 0.18 6.52 2.39
CA THR A 113 -1.15 6.75 2.93
C THR A 113 -1.48 5.67 3.98
N SER A 114 -2.73 5.63 4.45
CA SER A 114 -3.12 4.57 5.38
C SER A 114 -3.15 3.17 4.74
N PHE A 115 -3.13 3.03 3.40
CA PHE A 115 -3.24 1.73 2.72
C PHE A 115 -2.58 1.65 1.34
N THR A 116 -1.97 2.73 0.84
CA THR A 116 -1.25 2.75 -0.44
C THR A 116 0.16 3.27 -0.28
N ASN A 117 1.07 2.81 -1.14
CA ASN A 117 2.30 3.54 -1.40
C ASN A 117 1.99 4.78 -2.24
N ILE A 118 2.93 5.72 -2.25
CA ILE A 118 2.84 7.01 -2.95
C ILE A 118 4.00 7.14 -3.93
N ALA A 119 3.75 7.74 -5.07
CA ALA A 119 4.77 8.37 -5.89
C ALA A 119 4.35 9.78 -6.27
N ILE A 120 5.31 10.69 -6.37
CA ILE A 120 5.13 12.05 -6.85
C ILE A 120 5.83 12.24 -8.20
N TYR A 121 5.25 13.05 -9.08
CA TYR A 121 5.88 13.45 -10.34
C TYR A 121 6.48 14.85 -10.19
N ASP A 122 7.82 14.94 -10.24
CA ASP A 122 8.54 16.18 -10.05
C ASP A 122 8.58 17.07 -11.32
N GLY A 123 8.08 16.54 -12.43
CA GLY A 123 8.10 17.17 -13.76
C GLY A 123 9.03 16.46 -14.74
N THR A 124 9.88 15.56 -14.27
CA THR A 124 10.84 14.78 -15.07
C THR A 124 10.77 13.29 -14.78
N SER A 125 10.57 12.92 -13.53
CA SER A 125 10.60 11.53 -13.05
C SER A 125 9.53 11.29 -12.00
N TRP A 126 9.15 10.03 -11.87
CA TRP A 126 8.38 9.56 -10.74
C TRP A 126 9.30 9.20 -9.58
N LEU A 127 9.03 9.79 -8.39
CA LEU A 127 9.77 9.57 -7.16
C LEU A 127 8.86 8.94 -6.12
N THR A 128 9.34 7.89 -5.45
CA THR A 128 8.64 7.26 -4.32
C THR A 128 9.48 7.38 -3.05
N PRO A 129 8.86 7.49 -1.86
CA PRO A 129 9.59 7.56 -0.61
C PRO A 129 10.61 6.43 -0.46
N LYS A 130 11.84 6.79 -0.08
CA LYS A 130 12.91 5.82 0.20
C LYS A 130 12.62 5.00 1.46
N HIS A 131 11.90 5.60 2.40
CA HIS A 131 11.53 5.00 3.68
C HIS A 131 10.00 4.91 3.82
N PRO A 132 9.33 4.03 3.03
CA PRO A 132 7.89 3.83 3.18
C PRO A 132 7.58 3.17 4.53
N LEU A 133 6.36 3.29 5.01
CA LEU A 133 5.89 2.52 6.16
C LEU A 133 5.80 1.03 5.82
N LEU A 134 5.32 0.74 4.60
CA LEU A 134 5.24 -0.63 4.09
C LEU A 134 5.94 -0.72 2.74
N ALA A 135 6.96 -1.57 2.63
CA ALA A 135 7.62 -1.88 1.37
C ALA A 135 6.70 -2.77 0.50
N GLY A 136 5.78 -2.14 -0.23
CA GLY A 136 4.76 -2.84 -1.04
C GLY A 136 5.36 -3.59 -2.24
N THR A 137 4.75 -4.72 -2.61
CA THR A 137 5.18 -5.55 -3.74
C THR A 137 5.05 -4.84 -5.08
N LYS A 138 3.97 -4.07 -5.28
CA LYS A 138 3.82 -3.22 -6.49
C LYS A 138 4.92 -2.15 -6.55
N ARG A 139 5.26 -1.55 -5.41
CA ARG A 139 6.36 -0.58 -5.32
C ARG A 139 7.70 -1.22 -5.74
N ALA A 140 8.02 -2.40 -5.18
CA ALA A 140 9.23 -3.13 -5.53
C ALA A 140 9.29 -3.41 -7.05
N TYR A 141 8.19 -3.92 -7.62
CA TYR A 141 8.09 -4.16 -9.06
C TYR A 141 8.37 -2.91 -9.90
N LEU A 142 7.80 -1.76 -9.53
CA LEU A 142 7.97 -0.50 -10.27
C LEU A 142 9.40 0.05 -10.19
N LEU A 143 10.07 -0.13 -9.06
CA LEU A 143 11.48 0.21 -8.87
C LEU A 143 12.40 -0.69 -9.71
N ASP A 144 12.20 -2.01 -9.66
CA ASP A 144 12.99 -2.99 -10.40
C ASP A 144 12.90 -2.78 -11.92
N HIS A 145 11.76 -2.27 -12.40
CA HIS A 145 11.54 -1.95 -13.82
C HIS A 145 11.94 -0.51 -14.19
N GLY A 146 12.52 0.25 -13.25
CA GLY A 146 12.98 1.62 -13.50
C GLY A 146 11.86 2.62 -13.80
N ILE A 147 10.59 2.31 -13.47
CA ILE A 147 9.44 3.19 -13.71
C ILE A 147 9.46 4.38 -12.75
N MET A 148 9.99 4.17 -11.55
CA MET A 148 10.17 5.21 -10.53
C MET A 148 11.52 5.05 -9.83
N LYS A 149 11.91 6.07 -9.08
CA LYS A 149 13.15 6.11 -8.27
C LYS A 149 12.81 6.40 -6.82
N GLU A 150 13.64 5.91 -5.91
CA GLU A 150 13.56 6.25 -4.49
C GLU A 150 14.13 7.64 -4.24
N ALA A 151 13.49 8.41 -3.35
CA ALA A 151 13.97 9.70 -2.88
C ALA A 151 13.52 9.98 -1.44
N ASP A 152 14.28 10.83 -0.74
CA ASP A 152 13.83 11.45 0.50
C ASP A 152 12.91 12.62 0.12
N ILE A 153 11.61 12.41 0.27
CA ILE A 153 10.58 13.37 -0.17
C ILE A 153 10.10 14.15 1.06
N THR A 154 10.36 15.45 1.07
CA THR A 154 9.84 16.35 2.10
C THR A 154 8.42 16.80 1.77
N VAL A 155 7.72 17.41 2.75
CA VAL A 155 6.43 18.07 2.51
C VAL A 155 6.54 19.15 1.42
N ASN A 156 7.68 19.87 1.38
CA ASN A 156 7.89 20.88 0.34
C ASN A 156 8.02 20.26 -1.06
N ASP A 157 8.69 19.11 -1.19
CA ASP A 157 8.80 18.41 -2.46
C ASP A 157 7.44 17.88 -2.90
N LEU A 158 6.66 17.33 -1.96
CA LEU A 158 5.28 16.93 -2.19
C LEU A 158 4.44 18.08 -2.75
N MET A 159 4.51 19.27 -2.14
CA MET A 159 3.72 20.45 -2.55
C MET A 159 4.20 21.08 -3.85
N ARG A 160 5.45 20.86 -4.27
CA ARG A 160 5.99 21.31 -5.55
C ARG A 160 5.74 20.33 -6.69
N ALA A 161 5.46 19.08 -6.38
CA ALA A 161 5.10 18.09 -7.37
C ALA A 161 3.84 18.50 -8.13
N LYS A 162 3.66 17.99 -9.34
CA LYS A 162 2.46 18.28 -10.15
C LYS A 162 1.31 17.36 -9.77
N ILE A 163 1.62 16.11 -9.50
CA ILE A 163 0.65 15.04 -9.31
C ILE A 163 1.23 13.95 -8.40
N LEU A 164 0.36 13.31 -7.65
CA LEU A 164 0.64 12.11 -6.88
C LEU A 164 -0.04 10.91 -7.51
N SER A 165 0.61 9.76 -7.51
CA SER A 165 -0.02 8.46 -7.80
C SER A 165 -0.08 7.62 -6.53
N LEU A 166 -1.26 7.11 -6.22
CA LEU A 166 -1.50 6.19 -5.12
C LEU A 166 -1.66 4.78 -5.68
N PHE A 167 -0.91 3.83 -5.15
CA PHE A 167 -0.90 2.47 -5.68
C PHE A 167 -0.62 1.42 -4.60
N ASN A 168 -1.08 0.21 -4.83
CA ASN A 168 -0.79 -0.97 -4.03
C ASN A 168 -0.97 -2.24 -4.88
N ALA A 169 -1.03 -3.42 -4.27
CA ALA A 169 -1.23 -4.68 -5.00
C ALA A 169 -2.55 -4.75 -5.80
N MET A 170 -3.56 -3.96 -5.41
CA MET A 170 -4.91 -3.96 -6.03
C MET A 170 -5.20 -2.69 -6.85
N ILE A 171 -4.41 -1.65 -6.71
CA ILE A 171 -4.55 -0.37 -7.41
C ILE A 171 -3.30 -0.19 -8.27
N ASP A 172 -3.49 -0.14 -9.57
CA ASP A 172 -2.38 0.01 -10.49
C ASP A 172 -1.79 1.42 -10.44
N PHE A 173 -0.49 1.50 -10.74
CA PHE A 173 0.21 2.76 -10.84
C PHE A 173 -0.39 3.61 -11.97
N GLY A 174 -0.70 4.88 -11.69
CA GLY A 174 -1.39 5.79 -12.60
C GLY A 174 -2.92 5.65 -12.60
N GLU A 175 -3.49 4.65 -11.93
CA GLU A 175 -4.95 4.49 -11.83
C GLU A 175 -5.59 5.49 -10.86
N ARG A 176 -4.85 5.89 -9.82
CA ARG A 176 -5.29 6.88 -8.83
C ARG A 176 -4.26 8.00 -8.77
N GLU A 177 -4.54 9.03 -9.55
CA GLU A 177 -3.74 10.25 -9.59
C GLU A 177 -4.47 11.40 -8.93
N ILE A 178 -3.76 12.13 -8.07
CA ILE A 178 -4.29 13.26 -7.30
C ILE A 178 -3.42 14.48 -7.57
N PRO A 179 -3.99 15.58 -8.08
CA PRO A 179 -3.26 16.85 -8.18
C PRO A 179 -2.81 17.33 -6.81
N THR A 180 -1.61 17.89 -6.72
CA THR A 180 -1.09 18.41 -5.43
C THR A 180 -1.94 19.54 -4.83
N SER A 181 -2.72 20.25 -5.66
CA SER A 181 -3.72 21.22 -5.19
C SER A 181 -4.83 20.63 -4.31
N GLN A 182 -4.98 19.31 -4.31
CA GLN A 182 -5.91 18.56 -3.46
C GLN A 182 -5.26 18.00 -2.20
N VAL A 183 -4.00 18.37 -1.93
CA VAL A 183 -3.28 18.02 -0.70
C VAL A 183 -3.36 19.19 0.28
N ILE A 184 -3.87 18.95 1.46
CA ILE A 184 -4.08 19.93 2.54
C ILE A 184 -3.06 19.65 3.64
N ILE A 185 -2.33 20.69 4.08
CA ILE A 185 -1.36 20.63 5.19
C ILE A 185 -2.06 20.89 6.52
#